data_f2d479f3fc7ee0c70d472ab477d5bdc0
#
_entry.id   f2d479f3fc7ee0c70d472ab477d5bdc0
#
_cell.length_a   1.000
_cell.length_b   1.000
_cell.length_c   1.000
_cell.angle_alpha   90.00
_cell.angle_beta   90.00
_cell.angle_gamma   90.00
#
_symmetry.space_group_name_H-M   'P 1'
#
loop_
_entity.id
_entity.type
_entity.pdbx_description
1 polymer ?
#
loop_
_entity_poly.entity_id
_entity_poly.type
_entity_poly.pdbx_seq_one_letter_code
_entity_poly.pdbx_strand_id
1 'polypeptide(L)'
;GKAVDCLTNIDLTWQQMATKLQDFNVLSYLSSHDTRLFREGGQRAAELLLLAPGAVQIFYGDETERPFGPTGSDPLQGTRSDMNWGQNVATLSHWQKISQFRARHPAIGAGKQNTLSMKQGYGFSRESADDKVMVVWAGNQ
;
A
#
# COMPACT_ATOMS: atom_id res chain seq x y z
N GLY A 1 -9.61 5.81 -17.17
CA GLY A 1 -9.03 4.67 -17.87
C GLY A 1 -7.93 4.01 -17.05
N LYS A 2 -6.67 4.30 -17.32
CA LYS A 2 -5.50 3.52 -16.80
C LYS A 2 -5.41 3.37 -15.27
N ALA A 3 -5.84 4.35 -14.49
CA ALA A 3 -5.80 4.25 -13.02
C ALA A 3 -6.83 3.26 -12.46
N VAL A 4 -8.00 3.19 -13.06
CA VAL A 4 -9.07 2.24 -12.67
C VAL A 4 -8.65 0.82 -13.03
N ASP A 5 -8.02 0.62 -14.20
CA ASP A 5 -7.53 -0.70 -14.64
C ASP A 5 -6.47 -1.25 -13.68
N CYS A 6 -5.59 -0.37 -13.17
CA CYS A 6 -4.58 -0.76 -12.19
C CYS A 6 -5.21 -1.20 -10.86
N LEU A 7 -6.20 -0.46 -10.35
CA LEU A 7 -6.90 -0.80 -9.12
C LEU A 7 -7.72 -2.10 -9.25
N THR A 8 -8.32 -2.34 -10.43
CA THR A 8 -9.02 -3.60 -10.71
C THR A 8 -8.07 -4.80 -10.69
N ASN A 9 -6.87 -4.66 -11.26
CA ASN A 9 -5.86 -5.72 -11.22
C ASN A 9 -5.35 -5.99 -9.80
N ILE A 10 -5.17 -4.95 -9.00
CA ILE A 10 -4.82 -5.08 -7.58
C ILE A 10 -5.94 -5.82 -6.83
N ASP A 11 -7.19 -5.45 -7.06
CA ASP A 11 -8.34 -6.10 -6.43
C ASP A 11 -8.43 -7.59 -6.75
N LEU A 12 -8.24 -7.98 -8.01
CA LEU A 12 -8.18 -9.38 -8.42
C LEU A 12 -7.07 -10.14 -7.68
N THR A 13 -5.90 -9.52 -7.54
CA THR A 13 -4.79 -10.09 -6.78
C THR A 13 -5.17 -10.28 -5.32
N TRP A 14 -5.76 -9.29 -4.68
CA TRP A 14 -6.20 -9.36 -3.29
C TRP A 14 -7.27 -10.42 -3.06
N GLN A 15 -8.23 -10.55 -3.97
CA GLN A 15 -9.24 -11.63 -3.92
C GLN A 15 -8.59 -13.01 -4.07
N GLN A 16 -7.63 -13.17 -4.99
CA GLN A 16 -6.91 -14.43 -5.16
C GLN A 16 -6.07 -14.78 -3.93
N MET A 17 -5.44 -13.81 -3.29
CA MET A 17 -4.72 -14.02 -2.03
C MET A 17 -5.65 -14.51 -0.93
N ALA A 18 -6.83 -13.90 -0.80
CA ALA A 18 -7.82 -14.30 0.20
C ALA A 18 -8.38 -15.71 -0.01
N THR A 19 -8.46 -16.19 -1.27
CA THR A 19 -9.04 -17.50 -1.58
C THR A 19 -8.02 -18.63 -1.68
N LYS A 20 -6.82 -18.36 -2.21
CA LYS A 20 -5.80 -19.37 -2.47
C LYS A 20 -4.80 -19.54 -1.32
N LEU A 21 -4.70 -18.56 -0.45
CA LEU A 21 -3.70 -18.49 0.62
C LEU A 21 -4.37 -18.45 2.00
N GLN A 22 -5.46 -19.22 2.19
CA GLN A 22 -6.27 -19.20 3.40
C GLN A 22 -5.45 -19.47 4.68
N ASP A 23 -4.41 -20.28 4.58
CA ASP A 23 -3.55 -20.65 5.71
C ASP A 23 -2.18 -19.95 5.72
N PHE A 24 -1.98 -18.97 4.83
CA PHE A 24 -0.72 -18.24 4.71
C PHE A 24 -0.94 -16.74 4.83
N ASN A 25 -0.12 -16.08 5.62
CA ASN A 25 -0.01 -14.63 5.61
C ASN A 25 0.93 -14.19 4.51
N VAL A 26 0.47 -13.22 3.72
CA VAL A 26 1.30 -12.57 2.71
C VAL A 26 1.89 -11.30 3.30
N LEU A 27 3.18 -11.08 3.07
CA LEU A 27 3.87 -9.85 3.40
C LEU A 27 4.05 -9.01 2.13
N SER A 28 3.31 -7.91 2.03
CA SER A 28 3.40 -6.98 0.91
C SER A 28 4.39 -5.85 1.20
N TYR A 29 5.14 -5.42 0.19
CA TYR A 29 6.04 -4.26 0.26
C TYR A 29 6.09 -3.54 -1.09
N LEU A 30 6.50 -2.28 -1.09
CA LEU A 30 6.69 -1.48 -2.31
C LEU A 30 8.16 -1.41 -2.70
N SER A 31 9.03 -1.19 -1.73
CA SER A 31 10.47 -1.04 -1.91
C SER A 31 11.23 -2.14 -1.19
N SER A 32 12.38 -2.49 -1.71
CA SER A 32 13.33 -3.35 -1.01
C SER A 32 14.77 -2.94 -1.29
N HIS A 33 15.70 -3.45 -0.49
CA HIS A 33 17.11 -3.24 -0.68
C HIS A 33 17.69 -4.02 -1.88
N ASP A 34 16.99 -5.03 -2.36
CA ASP A 34 17.45 -5.92 -3.44
C ASP A 34 16.91 -5.55 -4.82
N THR A 35 15.82 -4.81 -4.89
CA THR A 35 15.18 -4.51 -6.16
C THR A 35 15.24 -3.02 -6.48
N ARG A 36 14.34 -2.25 -5.96
CA ARG A 36 14.26 -0.80 -6.21
C ARG A 36 13.48 -0.09 -5.11
N LEU A 37 13.62 1.23 -5.08
CA LEU A 37 12.73 2.11 -4.32
C LEU A 37 11.53 2.47 -5.20
N PHE A 38 10.32 2.22 -4.69
CA PHE A 38 9.10 2.65 -5.36
C PHE A 38 8.88 4.14 -5.07
N ARG A 39 8.90 4.98 -6.12
CA ARG A 39 8.76 6.44 -6.00
C ARG A 39 7.67 6.99 -6.92
N GLU A 40 6.93 6.11 -7.54
CA GLU A 40 5.74 6.44 -8.30
C GLU A 40 4.52 6.48 -7.36
N GLY A 41 3.74 7.54 -7.43
CA GLY A 41 2.46 7.63 -6.74
C GLY A 41 2.41 8.50 -5.48
N GLY A 42 3.53 8.98 -4.97
CA GLY A 42 3.54 9.90 -3.83
C GLY A 42 2.73 9.38 -2.63
N GLN A 43 1.77 10.16 -2.16
CA GLN A 43 0.89 9.78 -1.05
C GLN A 43 0.06 8.52 -1.32
N ARG A 44 -0.30 8.24 -2.58
CA ARG A 44 -1.07 7.04 -2.96
C ARG A 44 -0.31 5.74 -2.72
N ALA A 45 1.01 5.78 -2.64
CA ALA A 45 1.83 4.63 -2.26
C ALA A 45 1.46 4.11 -0.86
N ALA A 46 1.19 5.01 0.09
CA ALA A 46 0.70 4.64 1.42
C ALA A 46 -0.62 3.89 1.36
N GLU A 47 -1.57 4.39 0.56
CA GLU A 47 -2.88 3.76 0.41
C GLU A 47 -2.77 2.37 -0.19
N LEU A 48 -1.97 2.21 -1.25
CA LEU A 48 -1.76 0.92 -1.91
C LEU A 48 -1.16 -0.12 -0.96
N LEU A 49 -0.15 0.26 -0.18
CA LEU A 49 0.52 -0.66 0.72
C LEU A 49 -0.27 -0.90 1.99
N LEU A 50 -0.62 0.18 2.70
CA LEU A 50 -1.17 0.08 4.06
C LEU A 50 -2.63 -0.40 4.09
N LEU A 51 -3.34 -0.33 2.96
CA LEU A 51 -4.67 -0.91 2.80
C LEU A 51 -4.65 -2.31 2.18
N ALA A 52 -3.47 -2.89 1.92
CA ALA A 52 -3.36 -4.26 1.44
C ALA A 52 -3.79 -5.28 2.51
N PRO A 53 -4.34 -6.46 2.11
CA PRO A 53 -4.60 -7.56 3.02
C PRO A 53 -3.29 -8.21 3.49
N GLY A 54 -3.37 -8.98 4.58
CA GLY A 54 -2.21 -9.65 5.18
C GLY A 54 -1.30 -8.69 5.93
N ALA A 55 -0.02 -9.03 6.01
CA ALA A 55 1.01 -8.19 6.61
C ALA A 55 1.60 -7.22 5.59
N VAL A 56 2.16 -6.12 6.06
CA VAL A 56 2.84 -5.13 5.22
C VAL A 56 4.20 -4.77 5.82
N GLN A 57 5.18 -4.54 4.94
CA GLN A 57 6.50 -4.05 5.30
C GLN A 57 6.72 -2.68 4.69
N ILE A 58 7.04 -1.70 5.52
CA ILE A 58 7.52 -0.39 5.08
C ILE A 58 9.04 -0.47 5.01
N PHE A 59 9.60 -0.26 3.83
CA PHE A 59 11.05 -0.11 3.69
C PHE A 59 11.42 1.34 4.04
N TYR A 60 12.45 1.51 4.86
CA TYR A 60 12.80 2.83 5.41
C TYR A 60 12.89 3.91 4.34
N GLY A 61 12.22 5.02 4.57
CA GLY A 61 12.16 6.15 3.66
C GLY A 61 11.09 6.05 2.56
N ASP A 62 10.25 5.01 2.51
CA ASP A 62 9.07 5.02 1.66
C ASP A 62 8.11 6.14 2.09
N GLU A 63 7.97 6.32 3.38
CA GLU A 63 7.13 7.35 4.02
C GLU A 63 7.61 8.79 3.81
N THR A 64 8.85 8.96 3.37
CA THR A 64 9.45 10.26 3.08
C THR A 64 9.94 10.42 1.63
N GLU A 65 9.60 9.46 0.78
CA GLU A 65 10.06 9.40 -0.61
C GLU A 65 11.59 9.55 -0.71
N ARG A 66 12.33 8.84 0.16
CA ARG A 66 13.79 8.87 0.18
C ARG A 66 14.36 8.64 -1.22
N PRO A 67 15.26 9.49 -1.70
CA PRO A 67 15.81 9.34 -3.04
C PRO A 67 16.74 8.14 -3.14
N PHE A 68 16.96 7.67 -4.37
CA PHE A 68 18.06 6.75 -4.64
C PHE A 68 19.40 7.38 -4.27
N GLY A 69 20.35 6.55 -3.89
CA GLY A 69 21.74 6.95 -3.77
C GLY A 69 22.38 7.29 -5.15
N PRO A 70 23.65 7.67 -5.16
CA PRO A 70 24.33 8.14 -6.37
C PRO A 70 24.32 7.16 -7.54
N THR A 71 24.21 5.87 -7.26
CA THR A 71 24.20 4.80 -8.27
C THR A 71 22.83 4.53 -8.86
N GLY A 72 21.76 5.05 -8.27
CA GLY A 72 20.39 4.95 -8.76
C GLY A 72 19.73 3.57 -8.63
N SER A 73 20.47 2.52 -8.35
CA SER A 73 19.95 1.14 -8.33
C SER A 73 20.78 0.20 -7.46
N ASP A 74 20.23 -0.95 -7.14
CA ASP A 74 20.95 -2.11 -6.66
C ASP A 74 21.49 -2.94 -7.88
N PRO A 75 22.62 -3.66 -7.83
CA PRO A 75 23.44 -3.97 -6.65
C PRO A 75 24.43 -2.89 -6.23
N LEU A 76 24.43 -1.75 -6.86
CA LEU A 76 25.34 -0.65 -6.54
C LEU A 76 24.90 0.17 -5.30
N GLN A 77 24.06 -0.41 -4.48
CA GLN A 77 23.55 0.13 -3.21
C GLN A 77 22.79 1.46 -3.32
N GLY A 78 22.28 1.80 -4.50
CA GLY A 78 21.45 2.98 -4.69
C GLY A 78 20.15 2.92 -3.88
N THR A 79 19.65 1.73 -3.58
CA THR A 79 18.49 1.49 -2.73
C THR A 79 18.78 1.63 -1.23
N ARG A 80 20.05 1.78 -0.82
CA ARG A 80 20.52 1.89 0.56
C ARG A 80 21.04 3.30 0.91
N SER A 81 20.53 4.33 0.22
CA SER A 81 20.86 5.72 0.52
C SER A 81 20.51 6.11 1.95
N ASP A 82 21.13 7.16 2.45
CA ASP A 82 20.87 7.68 3.79
C ASP A 82 19.41 8.18 3.91
N MET A 83 18.87 8.10 5.12
CA MET A 83 17.52 8.58 5.41
C MET A 83 17.44 10.10 5.25
N ASN A 84 16.44 10.58 4.52
CA ASN A 84 16.18 12.00 4.27
C ASN A 84 15.32 12.63 5.40
N TRP A 85 15.85 12.64 6.62
CA TRP A 85 15.16 13.17 7.79
C TRP A 85 14.62 14.58 7.58
N GLY A 86 13.38 14.81 8.02
CA GLY A 86 12.73 16.13 7.96
C GLY A 86 12.27 16.56 6.58
N GLN A 87 12.43 15.73 5.54
CA GLN A 87 11.94 16.02 4.21
C GLN A 87 10.54 15.40 3.97
N ASN A 88 9.84 15.92 2.95
CA ASN A 88 8.53 15.40 2.51
C ASN A 88 7.52 15.19 3.65
N VAL A 89 7.44 16.16 4.55
CA VAL A 89 6.60 16.11 5.77
C VAL A 89 5.12 15.83 5.46
N ALA A 90 4.62 16.35 4.36
CA ALA A 90 3.23 16.09 3.93
C ALA A 90 3.01 14.62 3.59
N THR A 91 3.94 14.00 2.87
CA THR A 91 3.91 12.57 2.57
C THR A 91 4.00 11.73 3.84
N LEU A 92 4.95 12.04 4.72
CA LEU A 92 5.09 11.38 6.03
C LEU A 92 3.79 11.48 6.84
N SER A 93 3.19 12.66 6.91
CA SER A 93 1.93 12.86 7.65
C SER A 93 0.79 12.02 7.08
N HIS A 94 0.73 11.86 5.75
CA HIS A 94 -0.26 11.00 5.11
C HIS A 94 -0.02 9.52 5.44
N TRP A 95 1.22 9.03 5.34
CA TRP A 95 1.59 7.68 5.73
C TRP A 95 1.23 7.38 7.19
N GLN A 96 1.49 8.32 8.09
CA GLN A 96 1.12 8.19 9.51
C GLN A 96 -0.39 8.04 9.70
N LYS A 97 -1.21 8.85 9.01
CA LYS A 97 -2.68 8.75 9.08
C LYS A 97 -3.19 7.38 8.62
N ILE A 98 -2.71 6.89 7.50
CA ILE A 98 -3.13 5.58 6.97
C ILE A 98 -2.62 4.44 7.86
N SER A 99 -1.39 4.54 8.37
CA SER A 99 -0.85 3.56 9.33
C SER A 99 -1.68 3.49 10.62
N GLN A 100 -2.06 4.63 11.17
CA GLN A 100 -2.92 4.70 12.35
C GLN A 100 -4.32 4.15 12.07
N PHE A 101 -4.87 4.41 10.89
CA PHE A 101 -6.12 3.81 10.47
C PHE A 101 -6.01 2.29 10.41
N ARG A 102 -4.98 1.75 9.75
CA ARG A 102 -4.72 0.31 9.72
C ARG A 102 -4.56 -0.30 11.12
N ALA A 103 -3.84 0.39 12.02
CA ALA A 103 -3.62 -0.09 13.38
C ALA A 103 -4.91 -0.19 14.21
N ARG A 104 -5.87 0.70 13.96
CA ARG A 104 -7.19 0.68 14.62
C ARG A 104 -8.17 -0.33 14.02
N HIS A 105 -7.93 -0.78 12.80
CA HIS A 105 -8.85 -1.61 12.03
C HIS A 105 -8.21 -2.93 11.59
N PRO A 106 -8.26 -3.97 12.44
CA PRO A 106 -7.74 -5.29 12.11
C PRO A 106 -8.34 -5.90 10.85
N ALA A 107 -9.58 -5.53 10.50
CA ALA A 107 -10.23 -5.96 9.27
C ALA A 107 -9.45 -5.60 8.01
N ILE A 108 -8.59 -4.58 8.02
CA ILE A 108 -7.76 -4.24 6.85
C ILE A 108 -6.81 -5.39 6.51
N GLY A 109 -6.16 -5.98 7.50
CA GLY A 109 -5.23 -7.10 7.29
C GLY A 109 -5.90 -8.47 7.19
N ALA A 110 -6.88 -8.72 8.06
CA ALA A 110 -7.46 -10.05 8.29
C ALA A 110 -8.91 -10.21 7.80
N GLY A 111 -9.57 -9.12 7.40
CA GLY A 111 -10.98 -9.16 6.99
C GLY A 111 -11.19 -9.76 5.61
N LYS A 112 -12.38 -10.33 5.41
CA LYS A 112 -12.82 -10.83 4.11
C LYS A 112 -13.05 -9.67 3.14
N GLN A 113 -12.39 -9.72 1.99
CA GLN A 113 -12.50 -8.72 0.91
C GLN A 113 -13.81 -8.86 0.13
N ASN A 114 -14.51 -7.74 -0.05
CA ASN A 114 -15.63 -7.63 -0.97
C ASN A 114 -15.45 -6.37 -1.82
N THR A 115 -15.42 -6.53 -3.15
CA THR A 115 -15.38 -5.42 -4.08
C THR A 115 -16.74 -4.74 -4.14
N LEU A 116 -16.76 -3.41 -4.10
CA LEU A 116 -17.99 -2.63 -4.19
C LEU A 116 -18.38 -2.39 -5.64
N SER A 117 -19.64 -2.61 -5.97
CA SER A 117 -20.18 -2.24 -7.27
C SER A 117 -20.38 -0.73 -7.33
N MET A 118 -19.60 -0.05 -8.17
CA MET A 118 -19.60 1.39 -8.30
C MET A 118 -19.80 1.81 -9.77
N LYS A 119 -20.50 2.92 -9.99
CA LYS A 119 -20.65 3.50 -11.35
C LYS A 119 -19.35 4.14 -11.83
N GLN A 120 -18.58 4.71 -10.92
CA GLN A 120 -17.29 5.35 -11.17
C GLN A 120 -16.35 5.11 -9.98
N GLY A 121 -15.04 5.06 -10.24
CA GLY A 121 -14.04 4.82 -9.22
C GLY A 121 -13.89 3.34 -8.87
N TYR A 122 -13.26 3.09 -7.74
CA TYR A 122 -13.02 1.76 -7.20
C TYR A 122 -13.25 1.78 -5.69
N GLY A 123 -13.81 0.70 -5.16
CA GLY A 123 -13.98 0.56 -3.72
C GLY A 123 -14.08 -0.90 -3.30
N PHE A 124 -13.76 -1.12 -2.04
CA PHE A 124 -13.92 -2.42 -1.39
C PHE A 124 -14.36 -2.25 0.05
N SER A 125 -14.91 -3.29 0.62
CA SER A 125 -15.05 -3.44 2.06
C SER A 125 -14.27 -4.65 2.54
N ARG A 126 -13.81 -4.59 3.80
CA ARG A 126 -13.29 -5.75 4.52
C ARG A 126 -13.99 -5.88 5.85
N GLU A 127 -14.33 -7.09 6.20
CA GLU A 127 -15.09 -7.41 7.39
C GLU A 127 -14.47 -8.60 8.11
N SER A 128 -14.26 -8.46 9.40
CA SER A 128 -13.93 -9.49 10.36
C SER A 128 -15.04 -9.57 11.41
N ALA A 129 -14.89 -10.45 12.42
CA ALA A 129 -15.93 -10.64 13.44
C ALA A 129 -16.34 -9.35 14.15
N ASP A 130 -15.36 -8.49 14.46
CA ASP A 130 -15.56 -7.32 15.33
C ASP A 130 -15.21 -5.99 14.65
N ASP A 131 -14.86 -6.01 13.36
CA ASP A 131 -14.44 -4.80 12.66
C ASP A 131 -14.85 -4.84 11.19
N LYS A 132 -15.22 -3.66 10.67
CA LYS A 132 -15.59 -3.48 9.27
C LYS A 132 -15.07 -2.17 8.75
N VAL A 133 -14.42 -2.22 7.61
CA VAL A 133 -13.92 -1.04 6.91
C VAL A 133 -14.46 -0.97 5.49
N MET A 134 -14.60 0.25 4.99
CA MET A 134 -14.91 0.53 3.60
C MET A 134 -13.90 1.55 3.08
N VAL A 135 -13.35 1.27 1.91
CA VAL A 135 -12.40 2.14 1.22
C VAL A 135 -12.94 2.46 -0.16
N VAL A 136 -12.94 3.73 -0.52
CA VAL A 136 -13.45 4.23 -1.81
C VAL A 136 -12.45 5.20 -2.42
N TRP A 137 -12.04 4.92 -3.66
CA TRP A 137 -11.36 5.88 -4.52
C TRP A 137 -12.34 6.46 -5.52
N ALA A 138 -12.73 7.70 -5.30
CA ALA A 138 -13.70 8.40 -6.16
C ALA A 138 -13.10 8.85 -7.51
N GLY A 139 -11.81 8.65 -7.72
CA GLY A 139 -11.08 9.17 -8.87
C GLY A 139 -10.69 10.64 -8.69
N ASN A 140 -10.05 11.19 -9.70
CA ASN A 140 -9.83 12.64 -9.76
C ASN A 140 -11.16 13.28 -10.21
N GLN A 141 -11.79 14.03 -9.32
CA GLN A 141 -12.83 14.96 -9.72
C GLN A 141 -12.22 16.16 -10.43
#